data_94ccdecc18f0d9635ef7cf7d3b6740b0
#
_entry.id   94ccdecc18f0d9635ef7cf7d3b6740b0
#
_cell.length_a   1.000
_cell.length_b   1.000
_cell.length_c   1.000
_cell.angle_alpha   90.00
_cell.angle_beta   90.00
_cell.angle_gamma   90.00
#
_symmetry.space_group_name_H-M   'P 1'
#
loop_
_entity.id
_entity.type
_entity.pdbx_description
1 polymer ?
#
loop_
_entity_poly.entity_id
_entity_poly.type
_entity_poly.pdbx_seq_one_letter_code
_entity_poly.pdbx_strand_id
1 'polypeptide(L)'
;MPASNPTFGVNKIAIVMARLIIKGEDRGMRPFLVPICNTREPFPGILSIRLPLRSGASPLDFSMTRFNKVKLPSTALLSDTLDAPRDARAAWWDTLWRIPIGSFVVSSPCVTGLKHTAYVGGTYSLRRHVAPHGEKVPIFSFPTQQWAVLHAVASARVLEAWFQEVAPIFSDPKATHPIKHGFAVLVKATVIREAMECGHEMAERCGAQGTFDTNFIARHKVLRFFLGDIREPLSLTQKPTVRPGQRHHRRG
;
A
#
# COMPACT_ATOMS: atom_id res chain seq x y z
N MET A 1 11.26 -3.44 0.71
CA MET A 1 10.61 -4.64 1.28
C MET A 1 10.76 -4.63 2.79
N PRO A 2 10.00 -5.44 3.57
CA PRO A 2 10.24 -5.61 5.00
C PRO A 2 11.68 -5.98 5.26
N ALA A 3 12.20 -5.62 6.45
CA ALA A 3 13.61 -5.83 6.77
C ALA A 3 13.99 -7.30 6.66
N SER A 4 15.04 -7.55 5.89
CA SER A 4 15.60 -8.89 5.67
C SER A 4 16.69 -9.24 6.68
N ASN A 5 16.98 -8.35 7.62
CA ASN A 5 17.93 -8.61 8.71
C ASN A 5 17.32 -9.57 9.75
N PRO A 6 18.14 -10.38 10.45
CA PRO A 6 17.69 -11.22 11.55
C PRO A 6 17.30 -10.36 12.74
N THR A 7 16.06 -9.85 12.71
CA THR A 7 15.46 -9.10 13.82
C THR A 7 14.60 -10.05 14.63
N PHE A 8 14.63 -9.93 15.94
CA PHE A 8 13.85 -10.75 16.89
C PHE A 8 14.17 -12.27 16.89
N GLY A 9 15.33 -12.67 16.39
CA GLY A 9 15.73 -14.08 16.39
C GLY A 9 14.82 -15.01 15.57
N VAL A 10 14.20 -14.50 14.50
CA VAL A 10 13.27 -15.26 13.65
C VAL A 10 13.89 -15.51 12.27
N ASN A 11 13.81 -16.75 11.81
CA ASN A 11 14.15 -17.09 10.43
C ASN A 11 13.22 -16.38 9.46
N LYS A 12 13.76 -15.84 8.38
CA LYS A 12 12.96 -15.16 7.36
C LYS A 12 13.12 -15.85 6.01
N ILE A 13 12.01 -16.00 5.32
CA ILE A 13 11.95 -16.47 3.94
C ILE A 13 11.19 -15.44 3.12
N ALA A 14 11.47 -15.39 1.82
CA ALA A 14 10.75 -14.53 0.88
C ALA A 14 10.36 -15.32 -0.37
N ILE A 15 9.22 -14.95 -0.95
CA ILE A 15 8.90 -15.31 -2.32
C ILE A 15 9.46 -14.21 -3.21
N VAL A 16 10.45 -14.56 -4.01
CA VAL A 16 11.13 -13.63 -4.91
C VAL A 16 10.66 -13.89 -6.34
N MET A 17 10.08 -12.88 -6.96
CA MET A 17 9.69 -12.92 -8.37
C MET A 17 10.93 -12.57 -9.22
N ALA A 18 11.42 -13.53 -9.98
CA ALA A 18 12.60 -13.36 -10.82
C ALA A 18 12.42 -14.01 -12.19
N ARG A 19 13.19 -13.56 -13.17
CA ARG A 19 13.24 -14.19 -14.50
C ARG A 19 13.95 -15.52 -14.40
N LEU A 20 13.33 -16.55 -14.96
CA LEU A 20 13.94 -17.86 -15.12
C LEU A 20 14.68 -17.90 -16.45
N ILE A 21 16.01 -18.00 -16.39
CA ILE A 21 16.88 -18.12 -17.56
C ILE A 21 17.44 -19.54 -17.59
N ILE A 22 17.17 -20.29 -18.66
CA ILE A 22 17.69 -21.65 -18.87
C ILE A 22 18.46 -21.67 -20.18
N LYS A 23 19.73 -22.03 -20.12
CA LYS A 23 20.63 -22.08 -21.31
C LYS A 23 20.63 -20.77 -22.11
N GLY A 24 20.50 -19.62 -21.44
CA GLY A 24 20.46 -18.30 -22.06
C GLY A 24 19.09 -17.87 -22.58
N GLU A 25 18.08 -18.72 -22.53
CA GLU A 25 16.72 -18.40 -22.94
C GLU A 25 15.86 -17.93 -21.76
N ASP A 26 15.10 -16.85 -21.97
CA ASP A 26 14.16 -16.31 -20.98
C ASP A 26 12.86 -17.15 -20.97
N ARG A 27 12.62 -17.82 -19.87
CA ARG A 27 11.43 -18.64 -19.63
C ARG A 27 10.33 -17.89 -18.87
N GLY A 28 10.46 -16.56 -18.75
CA GLY A 28 9.51 -15.69 -18.09
C GLY A 28 9.72 -15.57 -16.58
N MET A 29 8.85 -14.78 -15.95
CA MET A 29 8.88 -14.55 -14.50
C MET A 29 8.36 -15.76 -13.74
N ARG A 30 9.07 -16.11 -12.67
CA ARG A 30 8.71 -17.23 -11.78
C ARG A 30 8.89 -16.85 -10.32
N PRO A 31 8.07 -17.40 -9.43
CA PRO A 31 8.26 -17.28 -7.99
C PRO A 31 9.31 -18.25 -7.48
N PHE A 32 10.22 -17.75 -6.65
CA PHE A 32 11.24 -18.55 -5.98
C PHE A 32 11.09 -18.40 -4.47
N LEU A 33 11.13 -19.51 -3.75
CA LEU A 33 11.19 -19.52 -2.29
C LEU A 33 12.65 -19.33 -1.86
N VAL A 34 12.96 -18.18 -1.30
CA VAL A 34 14.34 -17.81 -0.94
C VAL A 34 14.47 -17.64 0.57
N PRO A 35 15.25 -18.50 1.24
CA PRO A 35 15.65 -18.24 2.62
C PRO A 35 16.48 -16.97 2.67
N ILE A 36 16.10 -16.02 3.54
CA ILE A 36 16.74 -14.70 3.65
C ILE A 36 17.80 -14.68 4.75
N CYS A 37 17.41 -15.08 5.95
CA CYS A 37 18.30 -15.13 7.10
C CYS A 37 17.87 -16.24 8.07
N ASN A 38 18.84 -16.70 8.84
CA ASN A 38 18.57 -17.46 10.04
C ASN A 38 18.31 -16.51 11.23
N THR A 39 18.32 -17.03 12.45
CA THR A 39 18.09 -16.25 13.68
C THR A 39 19.22 -15.27 14.00
N ARG A 40 20.39 -15.38 13.37
CA ARG A 40 21.61 -14.61 13.70
C ARG A 40 22.11 -13.76 12.53
N GLU A 41 22.07 -14.29 11.30
CA GLU A 41 22.73 -13.67 10.14
C GLU A 41 21.99 -13.93 8.83
N PRO A 42 22.14 -13.06 7.82
CA PRO A 42 21.69 -13.31 6.47
C PRO A 42 22.41 -14.49 5.83
N PHE A 43 21.73 -15.21 4.93
CA PHE A 43 22.39 -16.29 4.17
C PHE A 43 23.40 -15.74 3.14
N PRO A 44 24.40 -16.53 2.75
CA PRO A 44 25.42 -16.12 1.79
C PRO A 44 24.81 -15.57 0.50
N GLY A 45 25.36 -14.44 0.03
CA GLY A 45 24.87 -13.76 -1.17
C GLY A 45 23.70 -12.82 -0.94
N ILE A 46 23.20 -12.70 0.28
CA ILE A 46 22.12 -11.78 0.62
C ILE A 46 22.68 -10.62 1.45
N LEU A 47 22.55 -9.41 0.90
CA LEU A 47 22.90 -8.17 1.60
C LEU A 47 21.61 -7.40 1.88
N SER A 48 21.41 -7.06 3.14
CA SER A 48 20.26 -6.25 3.58
C SER A 48 20.75 -4.99 4.25
N ILE A 49 20.33 -3.84 3.71
CA ILE A 49 20.63 -2.53 4.27
C ILE A 49 19.33 -1.97 4.83
N ARG A 50 19.29 -1.76 6.14
CA ARG A 50 18.14 -1.17 6.81
C ARG A 50 17.98 0.29 6.38
N LEU A 51 16.76 0.67 6.04
CA LEU A 51 16.43 2.06 5.73
C LEU A 51 16.19 2.86 7.01
N PRO A 52 16.35 4.20 6.96
CA PRO A 52 16.03 5.07 8.08
C PRO A 52 14.60 4.87 8.58
N LEU A 53 14.38 5.13 9.87
CA LEU A 53 13.05 5.13 10.46
C LEU A 53 12.18 6.18 9.78
N ARG A 54 10.93 5.82 9.52
CA ARG A 54 9.96 6.73 8.90
C ARG A 54 9.16 7.46 9.95
N SER A 55 8.90 8.74 9.70
CA SER A 55 8.03 9.54 10.55
C SER A 55 6.63 8.91 10.63
N GLY A 56 6.09 8.83 11.84
CA GLY A 56 4.73 8.39 12.12
C GLY A 56 4.41 6.91 11.84
N ALA A 57 5.40 6.09 11.44
CA ALA A 57 5.23 4.66 11.26
C ALA A 57 5.69 3.89 12.48
N SER A 58 4.88 2.94 12.94
CA SER A 58 5.33 1.91 13.86
C SER A 58 6.53 1.15 13.29
N PRO A 59 7.35 0.50 14.10
CA PRO A 59 8.68 -0.02 13.76
C PRO A 59 8.65 -1.24 12.83
N LEU A 60 7.90 -1.18 11.74
CA LEU A 60 8.13 -2.07 10.63
C LEU A 60 9.36 -1.57 9.90
N ASP A 61 10.47 -2.21 10.17
CA ASP A 61 11.72 -1.94 9.49
C ASP A 61 11.57 -2.23 8.00
N PHE A 62 12.12 -1.34 7.18
CA PHE A 62 12.27 -1.56 5.75
C PHE A 62 13.74 -1.66 5.41
N SER A 63 14.04 -2.46 4.40
CA SER A 63 15.40 -2.63 3.91
C SER A 63 15.45 -2.66 2.39
N MET A 64 16.58 -2.24 1.85
CA MET A 64 17.01 -2.64 0.51
C MET A 64 17.70 -3.98 0.63
N THR A 65 17.25 -4.95 -0.18
CA THR A 65 17.82 -6.29 -0.20
C THR A 65 18.41 -6.58 -1.55
N ARG A 66 19.68 -6.98 -1.58
CA ARG A 66 20.40 -7.37 -2.77
C ARG A 66 20.69 -8.87 -2.72
N PHE A 67 20.40 -9.54 -3.82
CA PHE A 67 20.75 -10.95 -4.05
C PHE A 67 21.95 -11.01 -4.99
N ASN A 68 23.02 -11.67 -4.60
CA ASN A 68 24.22 -11.83 -5.40
C ASN A 68 24.63 -13.31 -5.43
N LYS A 69 24.40 -13.98 -6.54
CA LYS A 69 24.75 -15.38 -6.75
C LYS A 69 24.25 -16.32 -5.63
N VAL A 70 23.06 -16.06 -5.11
CA VAL A 70 22.43 -16.93 -4.11
C VAL A 70 22.15 -18.29 -4.72
N LYS A 71 22.71 -19.35 -4.12
CA LYS A 71 22.47 -20.71 -4.55
C LYS A 71 21.20 -21.24 -3.90
N LEU A 72 20.28 -21.72 -4.70
CA LEU A 72 19.02 -22.28 -4.27
C LEU A 72 18.90 -23.74 -4.71
N PRO A 73 18.24 -24.61 -3.94
CA PRO A 73 17.89 -25.94 -4.39
C PRO A 73 16.85 -25.87 -5.52
N SER A 74 16.76 -26.89 -6.34
CA SER A 74 15.75 -26.96 -7.43
C SER A 74 14.32 -26.85 -6.92
N THR A 75 14.06 -27.30 -5.70
CA THR A 75 12.77 -27.19 -5.01
C THR A 75 12.37 -25.77 -4.63
N ALA A 76 13.29 -24.80 -4.73
CA ALA A 76 13.00 -23.40 -4.48
C ALA A 76 12.13 -22.75 -5.57
N LEU A 77 12.11 -23.31 -6.77
CA LEU A 77 11.25 -22.85 -7.84
C LEU A 77 9.80 -23.30 -7.58
N LEU A 78 8.90 -22.34 -7.40
CA LEU A 78 7.47 -22.59 -7.15
C LEU A 78 6.71 -22.58 -8.49
N SER A 79 7.08 -23.48 -9.40
CA SER A 79 6.45 -23.61 -10.71
C SER A 79 6.50 -25.08 -11.15
N ASP A 80 5.40 -25.56 -11.72
CA ASP A 80 5.25 -26.93 -12.16
C ASP A 80 5.97 -27.21 -13.49
N THR A 81 6.36 -26.15 -14.22
CA THR A 81 7.02 -26.25 -15.51
C THR A 81 8.18 -25.28 -15.66
N LEU A 82 9.18 -25.70 -16.44
CA LEU A 82 10.32 -24.89 -16.84
C LEU A 82 10.12 -24.21 -18.21
N ASP A 83 9.04 -24.54 -18.90
CA ASP A 83 8.76 -24.02 -20.24
C ASP A 83 8.30 -22.56 -20.20
N ALA A 84 8.63 -21.82 -21.25
CA ALA A 84 8.12 -20.47 -21.42
C ALA A 84 6.58 -20.50 -21.55
N PRO A 85 5.86 -19.61 -20.86
CA PRO A 85 4.41 -19.56 -21.02
C PRO A 85 4.02 -19.09 -22.41
N ARG A 86 2.94 -19.66 -22.97
CA ARG A 86 2.40 -19.23 -24.28
C ARG A 86 1.99 -17.77 -24.28
N ASP A 87 1.38 -17.31 -23.19
CA ASP A 87 1.05 -15.92 -22.92
C ASP A 87 1.74 -15.48 -21.63
N ALA A 88 2.84 -14.73 -21.79
CA ALA A 88 3.63 -14.22 -20.66
C ALA A 88 2.83 -13.23 -19.80
N ARG A 89 1.87 -12.51 -20.40
CA ARG A 89 1.04 -11.52 -19.67
C ARG A 89 -0.02 -12.23 -18.82
N ALA A 90 -0.69 -13.22 -19.37
CA ALA A 90 -1.65 -14.03 -18.61
C ALA A 90 -0.94 -14.74 -17.44
N ALA A 91 0.17 -15.42 -17.71
CA ALA A 91 0.95 -16.10 -16.67
C ALA A 91 1.45 -15.14 -15.56
N TRP A 92 1.81 -13.92 -15.93
CA TRP A 92 2.15 -12.87 -14.97
C TRP A 92 0.97 -12.52 -14.05
N TRP A 93 -0.23 -12.30 -14.61
CA TRP A 93 -1.43 -12.01 -13.83
C TRP A 93 -1.82 -13.18 -12.93
N ASP A 94 -1.72 -14.41 -13.42
CA ASP A 94 -1.99 -15.61 -12.63
C ASP A 94 -1.03 -15.74 -11.44
N THR A 95 0.23 -15.39 -11.64
CA THR A 95 1.22 -15.43 -10.57
C THR A 95 1.00 -14.32 -9.53
N LEU A 96 0.55 -13.13 -9.96
CA LEU A 96 0.39 -11.96 -9.11
C LEU A 96 -1.04 -11.70 -8.64
N TRP A 97 -1.98 -12.61 -8.89
CA TRP A 97 -3.40 -12.40 -8.59
C TRP A 97 -3.70 -11.96 -7.16
N ARG A 98 -2.85 -12.30 -6.18
CA ARG A 98 -2.99 -11.88 -4.78
C ARG A 98 -2.67 -10.42 -4.54
N ILE A 99 -1.89 -9.78 -5.40
CA ILE A 99 -1.52 -8.37 -5.22
C ILE A 99 -2.72 -7.44 -5.37
N PRO A 100 -3.59 -7.58 -6.39
CA PRO A 100 -4.84 -6.83 -6.44
C PRO A 100 -5.73 -7.04 -5.21
N ILE A 101 -5.88 -8.29 -4.76
CA ILE A 101 -6.65 -8.58 -3.54
C ILE A 101 -6.02 -7.89 -2.33
N GLY A 102 -4.70 -8.00 -2.17
CA GLY A 102 -3.97 -7.30 -1.11
C GLY A 102 -4.16 -5.79 -1.16
N SER A 103 -4.12 -5.19 -2.35
CA SER A 103 -4.36 -3.76 -2.54
C SER A 103 -5.78 -3.34 -2.16
N PHE A 104 -6.78 -4.16 -2.45
CA PHE A 104 -8.15 -3.94 -2.01
C PHE A 104 -8.28 -4.05 -0.48
N VAL A 105 -7.82 -5.15 0.11
CA VAL A 105 -7.93 -5.42 1.55
C VAL A 105 -7.21 -4.36 2.39
N VAL A 106 -6.03 -3.92 1.95
CA VAL A 106 -5.23 -2.89 2.63
C VAL A 106 -5.97 -1.53 2.69
N SER A 107 -6.98 -1.31 1.85
CA SER A 107 -7.81 -0.09 1.91
C SER A 107 -8.85 -0.12 3.04
N SER A 108 -9.22 -1.30 3.55
CA SER A 108 -10.25 -1.42 4.59
C SER A 108 -9.91 -0.73 5.91
N PRO A 109 -8.66 -0.75 6.43
CA PRO A 109 -8.28 0.02 7.60
C PRO A 109 -8.49 1.54 7.44
N CYS A 110 -8.45 2.05 6.21
CA CYS A 110 -8.68 3.48 5.96
C CYS A 110 -10.16 3.86 6.18
N VAL A 111 -11.10 2.98 5.80
CA VAL A 111 -12.53 3.19 6.10
C VAL A 111 -12.78 3.20 7.60
N THR A 112 -12.20 2.23 8.32
CA THR A 112 -12.28 2.19 9.79
C THR A 112 -11.61 3.42 10.41
N GLY A 113 -10.49 3.86 9.85
CA GLY A 113 -9.79 5.05 10.27
C GLY A 113 -10.60 6.33 10.12
N LEU A 114 -11.37 6.46 9.04
CA LEU A 114 -12.30 7.56 8.87
C LEU A 114 -13.36 7.62 9.98
N LYS A 115 -13.93 6.47 10.33
CA LYS A 115 -14.89 6.37 11.44
C LYS A 115 -14.27 6.81 12.77
N HIS A 116 -13.05 6.35 13.05
CA HIS A 116 -12.32 6.76 14.25
C HIS A 116 -11.97 8.25 14.22
N THR A 117 -11.55 8.78 13.09
CA THR A 117 -11.26 10.20 12.91
C THR A 117 -12.49 11.05 13.19
N ALA A 118 -13.65 10.68 12.64
CA ALA A 118 -14.92 11.36 12.90
C ALA A 118 -15.32 11.29 14.39
N TYR A 119 -15.19 10.11 15.01
CA TYR A 119 -15.52 9.92 16.42
C TYR A 119 -14.60 10.71 17.35
N VAL A 120 -13.29 10.61 17.15
CA VAL A 120 -12.29 11.31 17.99
C VAL A 120 -12.43 12.82 17.82
N GLY A 121 -12.50 13.30 16.58
CA GLY A 121 -12.66 14.73 16.28
C GLY A 121 -13.98 15.29 16.77
N GLY A 122 -15.08 14.56 16.58
CA GLY A 122 -16.41 14.94 17.09
C GLY A 122 -16.45 15.00 18.62
N THR A 123 -15.92 13.97 19.30
CA THR A 123 -15.86 13.93 20.77
C THR A 123 -14.98 15.06 21.32
N TYR A 124 -13.83 15.31 20.71
CA TYR A 124 -12.97 16.43 21.06
C TYR A 124 -13.72 17.76 20.92
N SER A 125 -14.42 17.94 19.80
CA SER A 125 -15.15 19.18 19.49
C SER A 125 -16.28 19.48 20.46
N LEU A 126 -16.91 18.44 20.98
CA LEU A 126 -17.96 18.59 22.01
C LEU A 126 -17.37 18.88 23.39
N ARG A 127 -16.18 18.40 23.71
CA ARG A 127 -15.53 18.56 25.01
C ARG A 127 -14.67 19.81 25.13
N ARG A 128 -14.11 20.28 24.03
CA ARG A 128 -13.29 21.50 24.01
C ARG A 128 -14.18 22.73 23.98
N HIS A 129 -14.02 23.61 24.96
CA HIS A 129 -14.75 24.86 25.06
C HIS A 129 -13.84 26.06 24.83
N VAL A 130 -14.41 27.09 24.27
CA VAL A 130 -13.85 28.45 24.12
C VAL A 130 -14.85 29.47 24.61
N ALA A 131 -14.39 30.67 24.88
CA ALA A 131 -15.26 31.77 25.41
C ALA A 131 -15.10 33.00 24.50
N PRO A 132 -15.62 33.01 23.27
CA PRO A 132 -15.41 34.10 22.32
C PRO A 132 -16.05 35.42 22.79
N HIS A 133 -17.11 35.34 23.57
CA HIS A 133 -17.84 36.52 24.10
C HIS A 133 -18.07 36.41 25.62
N GLY A 134 -17.17 35.76 26.35
CA GLY A 134 -17.28 35.53 27.79
C GLY A 134 -18.05 34.27 28.20
N GLU A 135 -18.91 33.73 27.34
CA GLU A 135 -19.65 32.50 27.59
C GLU A 135 -18.89 31.27 27.04
N LYS A 136 -18.82 30.21 27.84
CA LYS A 136 -18.18 28.95 27.45
C LYS A 136 -19.09 28.16 26.50
N VAL A 137 -18.66 28.03 25.26
CA VAL A 137 -19.34 27.21 24.25
C VAL A 137 -18.42 26.12 23.72
N PRO A 138 -18.93 24.91 23.39
CA PRO A 138 -18.12 23.86 22.76
C PRO A 138 -17.69 24.31 21.36
N ILE A 139 -16.49 23.95 20.93
CA ILE A 139 -16.02 24.31 19.58
C ILE A 139 -16.89 23.69 18.49
N PHE A 140 -17.63 22.63 18.80
CA PHE A 140 -18.57 22.01 17.86
C PHE A 140 -19.72 22.97 17.47
N SER A 141 -20.00 24.04 18.24
CA SER A 141 -21.00 25.04 17.86
C SER A 141 -20.62 25.87 16.63
N PHE A 142 -19.35 25.85 16.22
CA PHE A 142 -18.91 26.59 15.04
C PHE A 142 -19.12 25.76 13.75
N PRO A 143 -19.74 26.34 12.70
CA PRO A 143 -20.01 25.63 11.43
C PRO A 143 -18.75 25.03 10.79
N THR A 144 -17.62 25.73 10.89
CA THR A 144 -16.33 25.23 10.36
C THR A 144 -15.84 23.97 11.05
N GLN A 145 -16.17 23.79 12.33
CA GLN A 145 -15.86 22.58 13.08
C GLN A 145 -16.83 21.44 12.77
N GLN A 146 -18.11 21.78 12.66
CA GLN A 146 -19.15 20.80 12.28
C GLN A 146 -18.90 20.21 10.91
N TRP A 147 -18.50 21.03 9.93
CA TRP A 147 -18.24 20.59 8.56
C TRP A 147 -17.24 19.46 8.49
N ALA A 148 -16.08 19.60 9.13
CA ALA A 148 -15.04 18.57 9.12
C ALA A 148 -15.52 17.23 9.71
N VAL A 149 -16.30 17.29 10.81
CA VAL A 149 -16.85 16.08 11.44
C VAL A 149 -17.91 15.43 10.55
N LEU A 150 -18.84 16.22 10.02
CA LEU A 150 -19.92 15.72 9.16
C LEU A 150 -19.38 15.15 7.85
N HIS A 151 -18.39 15.82 7.26
CA HIS A 151 -17.71 15.33 6.05
C HIS A 151 -17.05 13.98 6.31
N ALA A 152 -16.30 13.83 7.40
CA ALA A 152 -15.66 12.56 7.75
C ALA A 152 -16.68 11.43 8.01
N VAL A 153 -17.83 11.74 8.63
CA VAL A 153 -18.92 10.76 8.82
C VAL A 153 -19.54 10.34 7.50
N ALA A 154 -19.86 11.31 6.63
CA ALA A 154 -20.46 11.04 5.31
C ALA A 154 -19.53 10.21 4.45
N SER A 155 -18.26 10.61 4.33
CA SER A 155 -17.25 9.88 3.58
C SER A 155 -17.07 8.46 4.10
N ALA A 156 -17.01 8.27 5.42
CA ALA A 156 -16.91 6.93 6.01
C ALA A 156 -18.09 6.04 5.64
N ARG A 157 -19.31 6.56 5.62
CA ARG A 157 -20.52 5.79 5.26
C ARG A 157 -20.56 5.42 3.79
N VAL A 158 -20.28 6.39 2.91
CA VAL A 158 -20.27 6.16 1.46
C VAL A 158 -19.20 5.15 1.09
N LEU A 159 -17.99 5.32 1.60
CA LEU A 159 -16.87 4.42 1.30
C LEU A 159 -17.06 3.02 1.87
N GLU A 160 -17.70 2.90 3.04
CA GLU A 160 -18.04 1.59 3.61
C GLU A 160 -19.04 0.85 2.72
N ALA A 161 -20.12 1.52 2.32
CA ALA A 161 -21.12 0.93 1.43
C ALA A 161 -20.49 0.50 0.10
N TRP A 162 -19.69 1.37 -0.50
CA TRP A 162 -18.99 1.04 -1.74
C TRP A 162 -18.01 -0.12 -1.58
N PHE A 163 -17.27 -0.17 -0.47
CA PHE A 163 -16.34 -1.25 -0.19
C PHE A 163 -17.08 -2.61 -0.09
N GLN A 164 -18.26 -2.62 0.55
CA GLN A 164 -19.10 -3.82 0.67
C GLN A 164 -19.63 -4.30 -0.67
N GLU A 165 -20.01 -3.39 -1.57
CA GLU A 165 -20.47 -3.71 -2.92
C GLU A 165 -19.36 -4.26 -3.82
N VAL A 166 -18.13 -3.79 -3.63
CA VAL A 166 -16.99 -4.25 -4.44
C VAL A 166 -16.39 -5.57 -3.94
N ALA A 167 -16.47 -5.85 -2.64
CA ALA A 167 -15.84 -7.02 -2.03
C ALA A 167 -16.24 -8.35 -2.70
N PRO A 168 -17.51 -8.62 -3.06
CA PRO A 168 -17.92 -9.86 -3.71
C PRO A 168 -17.25 -10.11 -5.05
N ILE A 169 -16.85 -9.06 -5.79
CA ILE A 169 -16.18 -9.18 -7.10
C ILE A 169 -14.88 -9.97 -6.98
N PHE A 170 -14.18 -9.86 -5.85
CA PHE A 170 -12.92 -10.58 -5.64
C PHE A 170 -13.12 -12.08 -5.41
N SER A 171 -14.29 -12.49 -4.95
CA SER A 171 -14.68 -13.88 -4.75
C SER A 171 -15.40 -14.48 -5.97
N ASP A 172 -15.84 -13.64 -6.91
CA ASP A 172 -16.53 -14.12 -8.11
C ASP A 172 -15.54 -14.80 -9.07
N PRO A 173 -15.74 -16.10 -9.38
CA PRO A 173 -14.91 -16.82 -10.35
C PRO A 173 -15.07 -16.31 -11.78
N LYS A 174 -16.19 -15.63 -12.11
CA LYS A 174 -16.43 -15.06 -13.43
C LYS A 174 -15.73 -13.71 -13.64
N ALA A 175 -15.34 -13.03 -12.56
CA ALA A 175 -14.63 -11.77 -12.64
C ALA A 175 -13.17 -12.02 -13.07
N THR A 176 -12.78 -11.44 -14.21
CA THR A 176 -11.42 -11.58 -14.75
C THR A 176 -10.38 -10.80 -13.96
N HIS A 177 -9.10 -11.20 -14.06
CA HIS A 177 -8.00 -10.49 -13.38
C HIS A 177 -7.95 -8.99 -13.69
N PRO A 178 -8.12 -8.50 -14.93
CA PRO A 178 -8.17 -7.07 -15.22
C PRO A 178 -9.29 -6.34 -14.47
N ILE A 179 -10.49 -6.95 -14.37
CA ILE A 179 -11.61 -6.37 -13.63
C ILE A 179 -11.28 -6.25 -12.14
N LYS A 180 -10.80 -7.34 -11.52
CA LYS A 180 -10.39 -7.33 -10.11
C LYS A 180 -9.31 -6.29 -9.85
N HIS A 181 -8.31 -6.20 -10.74
CA HIS A 181 -7.26 -5.19 -10.64
C HIS A 181 -7.80 -3.76 -10.78
N GLY A 182 -8.68 -3.51 -11.74
CA GLY A 182 -9.31 -2.20 -11.92
C GLY A 182 -10.04 -1.74 -10.66
N PHE A 183 -10.88 -2.60 -10.08
CA PHE A 183 -11.57 -2.29 -8.82
C PHE A 183 -10.60 -2.10 -7.66
N ALA A 184 -9.57 -2.94 -7.53
CA ALA A 184 -8.56 -2.78 -6.48
C ALA A 184 -7.86 -1.41 -6.53
N VAL A 185 -7.50 -0.96 -7.74
CA VAL A 185 -6.87 0.35 -7.96
C VAL A 185 -7.82 1.50 -7.63
N LEU A 186 -9.06 1.42 -8.14
CA LEU A 186 -10.06 2.46 -7.90
C LEU A 186 -10.39 2.61 -6.41
N VAL A 187 -10.67 1.49 -5.73
CA VAL A 187 -10.96 1.50 -4.29
C VAL A 187 -9.77 2.03 -3.50
N LYS A 188 -8.58 1.51 -3.78
CA LYS A 188 -7.37 1.95 -3.10
C LYS A 188 -7.15 3.45 -3.27
N ALA A 189 -7.22 3.96 -4.50
CA ALA A 189 -6.97 5.36 -4.81
C ALA A 189 -7.99 6.28 -4.12
N THR A 190 -9.27 5.93 -4.20
CA THR A 190 -10.34 6.77 -3.64
C THR A 190 -10.36 6.72 -2.12
N VAL A 191 -10.36 5.52 -1.53
CA VAL A 191 -10.47 5.35 -0.07
C VAL A 191 -9.30 5.98 0.66
N ILE A 192 -8.07 5.77 0.16
CA ILE A 192 -6.87 6.32 0.80
C ILE A 192 -6.84 7.83 0.70
N ARG A 193 -7.18 8.37 -0.47
CA ARG A 193 -7.20 9.81 -0.68
C ARG A 193 -8.19 10.49 0.25
N GLU A 194 -9.40 9.99 0.28
CA GLU A 194 -10.47 10.53 1.12
C GLU A 194 -10.12 10.45 2.61
N ALA A 195 -9.60 9.29 3.05
CA ALA A 195 -9.15 9.13 4.43
C ALA A 195 -8.03 10.09 4.82
N MET A 196 -7.15 10.43 3.87
CA MET A 196 -6.07 11.38 4.09
C MET A 196 -6.57 12.82 4.17
N GLU A 197 -7.47 13.21 3.27
CA GLU A 197 -8.05 14.54 3.22
C GLU A 197 -8.85 14.82 4.50
N CYS A 198 -9.77 13.94 4.87
CA CYS A 198 -10.52 14.04 6.13
C CYS A 198 -9.63 14.00 7.37
N GLY A 199 -8.60 13.13 7.37
CA GLY A 199 -7.66 13.04 8.49
C GLY A 199 -6.82 14.31 8.66
N HIS A 200 -6.44 14.95 7.58
CA HIS A 200 -5.68 16.20 7.59
C HIS A 200 -6.56 17.35 8.13
N GLU A 201 -7.74 17.51 7.55
CA GLU A 201 -8.70 18.52 7.98
C GLU A 201 -9.04 18.37 9.47
N MET A 202 -9.33 17.14 9.91
CA MET A 202 -9.64 16.88 11.32
C MET A 202 -8.47 17.18 12.26
N ALA A 203 -7.22 16.90 11.84
CA ALA A 203 -6.04 17.23 12.64
C ALA A 203 -5.92 18.75 12.84
N GLU A 204 -6.17 19.55 11.81
CA GLU A 204 -6.18 21.00 11.90
C GLU A 204 -7.27 21.48 12.86
N ARG A 205 -8.46 20.85 12.83
CA ARG A 205 -9.58 21.16 13.73
C ARG A 205 -9.30 20.80 15.20
N CYS A 206 -8.38 19.86 15.44
CA CYS A 206 -7.90 19.56 16.80
C CYS A 206 -6.76 20.48 17.25
N GLY A 207 -6.24 21.35 16.37
CA GLY A 207 -5.13 22.25 16.66
C GLY A 207 -3.85 21.49 17.04
N ALA A 208 -3.09 21.99 18.03
CA ALA A 208 -1.84 21.38 18.47
C ALA A 208 -2.01 19.90 18.89
N GLN A 209 -3.16 19.50 19.40
CA GLN A 209 -3.45 18.11 19.77
C GLN A 209 -3.41 17.16 18.54
N GLY A 210 -3.72 17.67 17.36
CA GLY A 210 -3.68 16.93 16.10
C GLY A 210 -2.27 16.63 15.58
N THR A 211 -1.22 17.18 16.20
CA THR A 211 0.17 17.04 15.75
C THR A 211 0.97 15.98 16.54
N PHE A 212 0.48 15.56 17.70
CA PHE A 212 1.20 14.59 18.54
C PHE A 212 1.21 13.19 17.93
N ASP A 213 2.37 12.54 17.88
CA ASP A 213 2.55 11.18 17.35
C ASP A 213 1.72 10.12 18.09
N THR A 214 1.31 10.38 19.31
CA THR A 214 0.40 9.52 20.08
C THR A 214 -1.05 9.65 19.66
N ASN A 215 -1.39 10.68 18.89
CA ASN A 215 -2.74 10.90 18.40
C ASN A 215 -3.04 9.95 17.24
N PHE A 216 -4.19 9.29 17.32
CA PHE A 216 -4.67 8.39 16.28
C PHE A 216 -4.76 9.08 14.89
N ILE A 217 -5.25 10.32 14.84
CA ILE A 217 -5.39 11.10 13.61
C ILE A 217 -4.03 11.37 12.97
N ALA A 218 -3.01 11.72 13.78
CA ALA A 218 -1.66 11.92 13.29
C ALA A 218 -1.05 10.62 12.70
N ARG A 219 -1.29 9.46 13.33
CA ARG A 219 -0.84 8.16 12.86
C ARG A 219 -1.51 7.76 11.53
N HIS A 220 -2.76 8.14 11.32
CA HIS A 220 -3.48 7.86 10.07
C HIS A 220 -2.84 8.53 8.85
N LYS A 221 -2.18 9.67 9.01
CA LYS A 221 -1.48 10.38 7.91
C LYS A 221 -0.38 9.51 7.26
N VAL A 222 0.14 8.55 7.98
CA VAL A 222 1.24 7.68 7.53
C VAL A 222 0.77 6.55 6.62
N LEU A 223 -0.49 6.16 6.68
CA LEU A 223 -1.03 5.09 5.83
C LEU A 223 -0.82 5.37 4.33
N ARG A 224 -0.78 6.65 3.92
CA ARG A 224 -0.47 7.05 2.55
C ARG A 224 0.85 6.46 2.03
N PHE A 225 1.88 6.49 2.84
CA PHE A 225 3.21 5.99 2.45
C PHE A 225 3.31 4.46 2.47
N PHE A 226 2.53 3.81 3.35
CA PHE A 226 2.47 2.36 3.39
C PHE A 226 1.77 1.75 2.18
N LEU A 227 0.82 2.46 1.62
CA LEU A 227 -0.07 1.94 0.61
C LEU A 227 0.41 2.22 -0.83
N GLY A 228 1.58 2.83 -0.96
CA GLY A 228 2.22 3.15 -2.24
C GLY A 228 1.64 4.41 -2.90
N ASP A 229 2.41 5.02 -3.78
CA ASP A 229 1.95 6.19 -4.53
C ASP A 229 0.77 5.79 -5.43
N ILE A 230 -0.33 6.48 -5.27
CA ILE A 230 -1.56 6.29 -6.08
C ILE A 230 -1.29 6.51 -7.58
N ARG A 231 -0.21 7.18 -7.92
CA ARG A 231 0.18 7.47 -9.31
C ARG A 231 0.80 6.28 -10.04
N GLU A 232 1.44 5.35 -9.33
CA GLU A 232 2.07 4.19 -9.97
C GLU A 232 1.10 3.25 -10.70
N PRO A 233 -0.08 2.87 -10.17
CA PRO A 233 -0.99 1.99 -10.88
C PRO A 233 -1.51 2.55 -12.20
N LEU A 234 -1.64 3.87 -12.32
CA LEU A 234 -2.10 4.53 -13.54
C LEU A 234 -1.00 4.58 -14.61
N SER A 235 0.27 4.67 -14.22
CA SER A 235 1.39 4.66 -15.17
C SER A 235 1.64 3.30 -15.81
N LEU A 236 1.34 2.21 -15.09
CA LEU A 236 1.48 0.83 -15.60
C LEU A 236 0.42 0.48 -16.68
N THR A 237 -0.66 1.23 -16.77
CA THR A 237 -1.71 1.05 -17.80
C THR A 237 -1.44 1.84 -19.08
N GLN A 238 -0.55 2.84 -19.03
CA GLN A 238 -0.15 3.57 -20.24
C GLN A 238 0.89 2.74 -21.00
N LYS A 239 0.50 2.23 -22.17
CA LYS A 239 1.45 1.73 -23.18
C LYS A 239 2.49 2.84 -23.43
N PRO A 240 3.79 2.55 -23.42
CA PRO A 240 4.75 3.52 -23.92
C PRO A 240 4.36 3.81 -25.37
N THR A 241 3.96 5.03 -25.67
CA THR A 241 3.80 5.52 -27.02
C THR A 241 5.21 5.60 -27.61
N VAL A 242 5.60 4.54 -28.29
CA VAL A 242 6.78 4.58 -29.16
C VAL A 242 6.46 5.60 -30.24
N ARG A 243 7.04 6.80 -30.14
CA ARG A 243 7.02 7.77 -31.24
C ARG A 243 7.84 7.17 -32.38
N PRO A 244 7.26 6.93 -33.58
CA PRO A 244 8.05 6.52 -34.72
C PRO A 244 8.87 7.71 -35.21
N GLY A 245 10.20 7.55 -35.28
CA GLY A 245 11.07 8.35 -36.10
C GLY A 245 11.83 9.50 -35.41
N GLN A 246 12.93 9.17 -34.74
CA GLN A 246 14.12 10.03 -34.79
C GLN A 246 15.32 9.16 -35.18
N ARG A 247 15.59 9.09 -36.48
CA ARG A 247 16.87 8.63 -37.00
C ARG A 247 17.92 9.67 -36.63
N HIS A 248 18.79 9.31 -35.69
CA HIS A 248 20.02 10.11 -35.51
C HIS A 248 20.92 9.97 -36.74
N HIS A 249 20.94 10.98 -37.58
CA HIS A 249 22.03 11.20 -38.51
C HIS A 249 23.29 11.48 -37.67
N ARG A 250 24.18 10.52 -37.60
CA ARG A 250 25.60 10.77 -37.32
C ARG A 250 26.22 11.35 -38.61
N ARG A 251 26.66 12.59 -38.59
CA ARG A 251 27.62 13.14 -39.52
C ARG A 251 28.99 13.15 -38.86
N GLY A 252 29.97 12.68 -39.62
CA GLY A 252 31.35 13.02 -39.72
C GLY A 252 32.23 13.03 -38.50
#